data_424c48b4b040f4675522a5f09bb4d58d
#
_entry.id   424c48b4b040f4675522a5f09bb4d58d
#
_cell.length_a   1.000
_cell.length_b   1.000
_cell.length_c   1.000
_cell.angle_alpha   90.00
_cell.angle_beta   90.00
_cell.angle_gamma   90.00
#
_symmetry.space_group_name_H-M   'P 1'
#
loop_
_entity.id
_entity.type
_entity.pdbx_description
1 polymer ?
#
loop_
_entity_poly.entity_id
_entity_poly.type
_entity_poly.pdbx_seq_one_letter_code
_entity_poly.pdbx_strand_id
1 'polypeptide(L)'
;MAFASRFDPQPYHLDADVAAQSIFGGLCASGWQIAALATRLVSETLLHNGLPFVEMTAVSQLKWSRPTFVNEQISVRIALGALLAESPIAGTHSQALEVDVCNGDGEIVAKMTATAAIATDPASETSA
;
A
#
# COMPACT_ATOMS: atom_id res chain seq x y z
N MET A 1 5.34 -10.09 -12.28
CA MET A 1 4.66 -10.72 -13.43
C MET A 1 3.68 -11.82 -13.02
N ALA A 2 4.00 -12.62 -12.02
CA ALA A 2 3.07 -13.66 -11.54
C ALA A 2 1.73 -13.09 -11.03
N PHE A 3 1.79 -11.97 -10.29
CA PHE A 3 0.59 -11.28 -9.83
C PHE A 3 -0.26 -10.79 -11.01
N ALA A 4 0.36 -10.11 -11.97
CA ALA A 4 -0.36 -9.54 -13.12
C ALA A 4 -0.97 -10.63 -13.98
N SER A 5 -0.28 -11.75 -14.16
CA SER A 5 -0.78 -12.89 -14.91
C SER A 5 -2.09 -13.44 -14.34
N ARG A 6 -2.26 -13.39 -13.02
CA ARG A 6 -3.47 -13.91 -12.35
C ARG A 6 -4.56 -12.87 -12.19
N PHE A 7 -4.22 -11.61 -11.94
CA PHE A 7 -5.17 -10.61 -11.47
C PHE A 7 -5.29 -9.38 -12.35
N ASP A 8 -4.30 -9.10 -13.21
CA ASP A 8 -4.29 -7.90 -14.07
C ASP A 8 -3.46 -8.17 -15.32
N PRO A 9 -3.98 -9.03 -16.24
CA PRO A 9 -3.18 -9.54 -17.37
C PRO A 9 -3.09 -8.56 -18.54
N GLN A 10 -2.76 -7.30 -18.25
CA GLN A 10 -2.51 -6.33 -19.31
C GLN A 10 -1.16 -6.59 -19.97
N PRO A 11 -1.03 -6.41 -21.30
CA PRO A 11 0.22 -6.73 -22.01
C PRO A 11 1.45 -6.01 -21.46
N TYR A 12 1.32 -4.75 -21.05
CA TYR A 12 2.44 -3.98 -20.51
C TYR A 12 2.87 -4.43 -19.10
N HIS A 13 2.13 -5.35 -18.48
CA HIS A 13 2.52 -6.01 -17.24
C HIS A 13 3.13 -7.39 -17.47
N LEU A 14 3.03 -7.94 -18.68
CA LEU A 14 3.39 -9.33 -18.97
C LEU A 14 4.49 -9.46 -20.02
N ASP A 15 4.59 -8.56 -20.98
CA ASP A 15 5.47 -8.64 -22.15
C ASP A 15 6.33 -7.40 -22.26
N ALA A 16 7.65 -7.58 -22.13
CA ALA A 16 8.61 -6.46 -22.15
C ALA A 16 8.63 -5.74 -23.52
N ASP A 17 8.48 -6.45 -24.62
CA ASP A 17 8.49 -5.84 -25.94
C ASP A 17 7.25 -4.99 -26.19
N VAL A 18 6.08 -5.51 -25.82
CA VAL A 18 4.82 -4.77 -25.91
C VAL A 18 4.86 -3.57 -24.98
N ALA A 19 5.37 -3.73 -23.77
CA ALA A 19 5.47 -2.65 -22.79
C ALA A 19 6.41 -1.53 -23.26
N ALA A 20 7.51 -1.86 -23.89
CA ALA A 20 8.46 -0.87 -24.42
C ALA A 20 7.82 0.03 -25.46
N GLN A 21 6.83 -0.46 -26.20
CA GLN A 21 6.10 0.29 -27.22
C GLN A 21 4.81 0.92 -26.69
N SER A 22 4.49 0.70 -25.44
CA SER A 22 3.33 1.31 -24.78
C SER A 22 3.64 2.72 -24.30
N ILE A 23 2.60 3.45 -23.85
CA ILE A 23 2.76 4.77 -23.24
C ILE A 23 3.66 4.75 -22.01
N PHE A 24 3.86 3.59 -21.38
CA PHE A 24 4.69 3.45 -20.19
C PHE A 24 6.19 3.28 -20.51
N GLY A 25 6.53 2.88 -21.75
CA GLY A 25 7.93 2.77 -22.18
C GLY A 25 8.72 1.61 -21.59
N GLY A 26 8.08 0.68 -20.88
CA GLY A 26 8.76 -0.46 -20.27
C GLY A 26 7.81 -1.34 -19.50
N LEU A 27 8.29 -2.53 -19.11
CA LEU A 27 7.50 -3.50 -18.35
C LEU A 27 7.26 -2.97 -16.93
N CYS A 28 6.00 -2.76 -16.58
CA CYS A 28 5.62 -2.22 -15.28
C CYS A 28 4.78 -3.22 -14.49
N ALA A 29 4.87 -3.09 -13.16
CA ALA A 29 4.07 -3.88 -12.24
C ALA A 29 2.61 -3.43 -12.27
N SER A 30 1.69 -4.35 -11.97
CA SER A 30 0.29 -4.00 -11.78
C SER A 30 0.14 -3.00 -10.64
N GLY A 31 -0.69 -1.97 -10.83
CA GLY A 31 -1.00 -1.00 -9.77
C GLY A 31 -1.58 -1.68 -8.53
N TRP A 32 -2.36 -2.73 -8.71
CA TRP A 32 -2.90 -3.51 -7.58
C TRP A 32 -1.83 -4.24 -6.79
N GLN A 33 -0.79 -4.72 -7.45
CA GLN A 33 0.37 -5.29 -6.77
C GLN A 33 1.09 -4.23 -5.93
N ILE A 34 1.26 -3.03 -6.47
CA ILE A 34 1.88 -1.91 -5.74
C ILE A 34 1.04 -1.55 -4.52
N ALA A 35 -0.29 -1.51 -4.65
CA ALA A 35 -1.18 -1.25 -3.52
C ALA A 35 -1.06 -2.33 -2.43
N ALA A 36 -0.96 -3.60 -2.82
CA ALA A 36 -0.80 -4.71 -1.88
C ALA A 36 0.55 -4.64 -1.15
N LEU A 37 1.62 -4.37 -1.86
CA LEU A 37 2.95 -4.18 -1.25
C LEU A 37 2.97 -2.98 -0.32
N ALA A 38 2.33 -1.87 -0.71
CA ALA A 38 2.22 -0.69 0.13
C ALA A 38 1.50 -1.01 1.44
N THR A 39 0.42 -1.78 1.38
CA THR A 39 -0.32 -2.20 2.58
C THR A 39 0.58 -2.98 3.54
N ARG A 40 1.38 -3.89 3.02
CA ARG A 40 2.36 -4.63 3.83
C ARG A 40 3.38 -3.70 4.48
N LEU A 41 3.94 -2.76 3.71
CA LEU A 41 4.91 -1.81 4.22
C LEU A 41 4.31 -0.87 5.27
N VAL A 42 3.06 -0.46 5.08
CA VAL A 42 2.32 0.34 6.08
C VAL A 42 2.19 -0.43 7.38
N SER A 43 1.74 -1.68 7.32
CA SER A 43 1.60 -2.56 8.48
C SER A 43 2.92 -2.70 9.24
N GLU A 44 4.00 -3.02 8.53
CA GLU A 44 5.33 -3.17 9.12
C GLU A 44 5.84 -1.87 9.75
N THR A 45 5.63 -0.75 9.07
CA THR A 45 6.09 0.56 9.54
C THR A 45 5.34 0.99 10.81
N LEU A 46 4.02 0.81 10.84
CA LEU A 46 3.22 1.16 12.02
C LEU A 46 3.61 0.30 13.22
N LEU A 47 3.73 -1.00 13.03
CA LEU A 47 4.17 -1.91 14.10
C LEU A 47 5.55 -1.55 14.63
N HIS A 48 6.48 -1.24 13.73
CA HIS A 48 7.84 -0.87 14.09
C HIS A 48 7.90 0.44 14.89
N ASN A 49 6.94 1.32 14.68
CA ASN A 49 6.84 2.61 15.37
C ASN A 49 5.91 2.58 16.59
N GLY A 50 5.58 1.40 17.08
CA GLY A 50 4.80 1.25 18.30
C GLY A 50 3.31 1.41 18.13
N LEU A 51 2.80 1.37 16.92
CA LEU A 51 1.37 1.40 16.63
C LEU A 51 0.91 -0.03 16.28
N PRO A 52 0.14 -0.69 17.15
CA PRO A 52 -0.23 -2.10 16.95
C PRO A 52 -1.31 -2.23 15.87
N PHE A 53 -0.86 -2.27 14.63
CA PHE A 53 -1.71 -2.42 13.46
C PHE A 53 -2.41 -3.76 13.47
N VAL A 54 -3.72 -3.75 13.25
CA VAL A 54 -4.54 -4.96 13.17
C VAL A 54 -4.97 -5.21 11.73
N GLU A 55 -5.61 -4.23 11.08
CA GLU A 55 -6.14 -4.39 9.73
C GLU A 55 -6.35 -3.03 9.08
N MET A 56 -6.21 -2.98 7.77
CA MET A 56 -6.66 -1.84 6.98
C MET A 56 -8.15 -2.03 6.70
N THR A 57 -8.98 -1.12 7.20
CA THR A 57 -10.44 -1.28 7.17
C THR A 57 -11.11 -0.52 6.04
N ALA A 58 -10.47 0.51 5.52
CA ALA A 58 -11.01 1.28 4.41
C ALA A 58 -9.92 1.97 3.62
N VAL A 59 -10.15 2.12 2.33
CA VAL A 59 -9.37 2.95 1.43
C VAL A 59 -10.35 3.86 0.72
N SER A 60 -10.30 5.16 1.02
CA SER A 60 -11.22 6.14 0.43
C SER A 60 -10.72 6.70 -0.88
N GLN A 61 -9.40 6.74 -1.09
CA GLN A 61 -8.78 7.13 -2.33
C GLN A 61 -7.54 6.30 -2.58
N LEU A 62 -7.34 5.93 -3.83
CA LEU A 62 -6.13 5.27 -4.31
C LEU A 62 -5.87 5.76 -5.73
N LYS A 63 -4.72 6.40 -5.92
CA LYS A 63 -4.32 6.95 -7.22
C LYS A 63 -2.92 6.48 -7.55
N TRP A 64 -2.74 6.00 -8.78
CA TRP A 64 -1.43 5.67 -9.35
C TRP A 64 -1.03 6.81 -10.26
N SER A 65 0.02 7.55 -9.90
CA SER A 65 0.46 8.74 -10.63
C SER A 65 1.59 8.47 -11.62
N ARG A 66 2.32 7.37 -11.41
CA ARG A 66 3.43 6.95 -12.26
C ARG A 66 3.48 5.44 -12.35
N PRO A 67 3.94 4.86 -13.48
CA PRO A 67 4.19 3.42 -13.53
C PRO A 67 5.34 3.04 -12.61
N THR A 68 5.27 1.85 -12.02
CA THR A 68 6.37 1.22 -11.29
C THR A 68 6.93 0.12 -12.16
N PHE A 69 8.15 0.30 -12.65
CA PHE A 69 8.78 -0.68 -13.50
C PHE A 69 9.25 -1.88 -12.68
N VAL A 70 9.37 -3.04 -13.32
CA VAL A 70 9.86 -4.25 -12.65
C VAL A 70 11.27 -4.00 -12.10
N ASN A 71 11.58 -4.64 -10.99
CA ASN A 71 12.86 -4.51 -10.26
C ASN A 71 13.09 -3.15 -9.58
N GLU A 72 12.12 -2.24 -9.59
CA GLU A 72 12.21 -1.04 -8.76
C GLU A 72 11.90 -1.39 -7.30
N GLN A 73 12.62 -0.74 -6.39
CA GLN A 73 12.29 -0.78 -4.97
C GLN A 73 11.21 0.25 -4.67
N ILE A 74 10.28 -0.12 -3.80
CA ILE A 74 9.27 0.82 -3.32
C ILE A 74 9.40 1.01 -1.81
N SER A 75 9.00 2.19 -1.36
CA SER A 75 8.93 2.55 0.05
C SER A 75 7.64 3.32 0.29
N VAL A 76 7.24 3.45 1.56
CA VAL A 76 6.07 4.23 1.93
C VAL A 76 6.45 5.33 2.92
N ARG A 77 5.76 6.47 2.80
CA ARG A 77 5.77 7.54 3.78
C ARG A 77 4.34 7.68 4.30
N ILE A 78 4.18 7.67 5.61
CA ILE A 78 2.87 7.67 6.24
C ILE A 78 2.73 8.95 7.06
N ALA A 79 1.66 9.70 6.79
CA ALA A 79 1.22 10.79 7.64
C ALA A 79 -0.02 10.35 8.39
N LEU A 80 -0.01 10.47 9.71
CA LEU A 80 -1.15 10.13 10.54
C LEU A 80 -2.14 11.28 10.53
N GLY A 81 -3.40 10.98 10.21
CA GLY A 81 -4.49 11.92 10.28
C GLY A 81 -5.28 11.79 11.58
N ALA A 82 -6.59 12.01 11.48
CA ALA A 82 -7.48 11.97 12.65
C ALA A 82 -7.52 10.59 13.29
N LEU A 83 -7.58 10.57 14.62
CA LEU A 83 -7.84 9.38 15.40
C LEU A 83 -9.34 9.33 15.68
N LEU A 84 -9.99 8.26 15.25
CA LEU A 84 -11.42 8.07 15.40
C LEU A 84 -11.67 7.02 16.50
N ALA A 85 -12.63 7.30 17.37
CA ALA A 85 -12.93 6.41 18.50
C ALA A 85 -13.55 5.09 18.07
N GLU A 86 -14.36 5.11 17.00
CA GLU A 86 -15.08 3.92 16.54
C GLU A 86 -14.30 3.17 15.47
N SER A 87 -14.37 1.83 15.56
CA SER A 87 -13.78 0.94 14.60
C SER A 87 -14.69 -0.26 14.40
N PRO A 88 -14.76 -0.83 13.19
CA PRO A 88 -15.53 -2.04 12.94
C PRO A 88 -14.96 -3.29 13.63
N ILE A 89 -13.74 -3.21 14.16
CA ILE A 89 -13.08 -4.32 14.83
C ILE A 89 -13.04 -4.03 16.33
N ALA A 90 -13.57 -4.97 17.13
CA ALA A 90 -13.58 -4.84 18.59
C ALA A 90 -12.15 -4.75 19.15
N GLY A 91 -11.96 -3.90 20.16
CA GLY A 91 -10.66 -3.72 20.79
C GLY A 91 -9.70 -2.84 19.99
N THR A 92 -10.19 -2.13 18.98
CA THR A 92 -9.41 -1.22 18.18
C THR A 92 -10.04 0.17 18.10
N HIS A 93 -9.25 1.13 17.67
CA HIS A 93 -9.74 2.42 17.20
C HIS A 93 -9.29 2.63 15.76
N SER A 94 -9.97 3.52 15.06
CA SER A 94 -9.64 3.83 13.67
C SER A 94 -8.64 4.97 13.59
N GLN A 95 -7.59 4.78 12.81
CA GLN A 95 -6.55 5.78 12.55
C GLN A 95 -6.58 6.13 11.06
N ALA A 96 -6.83 7.39 10.75
CA ALA A 96 -6.72 7.87 9.38
C ALA A 96 -5.25 7.95 8.96
N LEU A 97 -4.98 7.58 7.72
CA LEU A 97 -3.64 7.53 7.14
C LEU A 97 -3.61 8.20 5.78
N GLU A 98 -2.58 9.00 5.55
CA GLU A 98 -2.19 9.43 4.20
C GLU A 98 -0.89 8.72 3.86
N VAL A 99 -0.88 7.96 2.78
CA VAL A 99 0.26 7.13 2.38
C VAL A 99 0.77 7.56 1.03
N ASP A 100 2.05 7.92 0.96
CA ASP A 100 2.77 8.11 -0.29
C ASP A 100 3.59 6.87 -0.56
N VAL A 101 3.41 6.27 -1.73
CA VAL A 101 4.22 5.15 -2.21
C VAL A 101 5.26 5.71 -3.15
N CYS A 102 6.53 5.47 -2.86
CA CYS A 102 7.65 6.06 -3.59
C CYS A 102 8.50 4.97 -4.26
N ASN A 103 9.09 5.32 -5.41
CA ASN A 103 10.08 4.45 -6.07
C ASN A 103 11.48 4.69 -5.49
N GLY A 104 12.48 4.02 -6.08
CA GLY A 104 13.87 4.14 -5.61
C GLY A 104 14.48 5.53 -5.77
N ASP A 105 13.93 6.36 -6.64
CA ASP A 105 14.38 7.74 -6.86
C ASP A 105 13.65 8.74 -5.95
N GLY A 106 12.78 8.26 -5.07
CA GLY A 106 12.01 9.11 -4.18
C GLY A 106 10.79 9.76 -4.81
N GLU A 107 10.45 9.38 -6.04
CA GLU A 107 9.26 9.90 -6.73
C GLU A 107 8.01 9.19 -6.24
N ILE A 108 6.91 9.93 -6.08
CA ILE A 108 5.63 9.34 -5.68
C ILE A 108 5.03 8.61 -6.88
N VAL A 109 4.81 7.31 -6.74
CA VAL A 109 4.18 6.48 -7.78
C VAL A 109 2.71 6.22 -7.50
N ALA A 110 2.31 6.29 -6.22
CA ALA A 110 0.90 6.15 -5.82
C ALA A 110 0.64 6.93 -4.54
N LYS A 111 -0.62 7.30 -4.36
CA LYS A 111 -1.12 7.93 -3.13
C LYS A 111 -2.36 7.20 -2.66
N MET A 112 -2.46 7.02 -1.35
CA MET A 112 -3.58 6.32 -0.75
C MET A 112 -4.04 7.06 0.50
N THR A 113 -5.36 7.27 0.60
CA THR A 113 -6.02 7.73 1.82
C THR A 113 -6.75 6.54 2.40
N ALA A 114 -6.41 6.15 3.61
CA ALA A 114 -6.88 4.91 4.20
C ALA A 114 -7.23 5.07 5.68
N THR A 115 -7.88 4.06 6.22
CA THR A 115 -8.16 3.95 7.65
C THR A 115 -7.69 2.59 8.12
N ALA A 116 -6.95 2.56 9.21
CA ALA A 116 -6.46 1.34 9.81
C ALA A 116 -7.05 1.14 11.22
N ALA A 117 -7.31 -0.10 11.55
CA ALA A 117 -7.65 -0.48 12.92
C ALA A 117 -6.37 -0.70 13.71
N ILE A 118 -6.23 0.03 14.81
CA ILE A 118 -5.09 -0.03 15.71
C ILE A 118 -5.57 -0.57 17.06
N ALA A 119 -4.90 -1.55 17.63
CA ALA A 119 -5.29 -2.10 18.92
C ALA A 119 -5.22 -1.01 20.00
N THR A 120 -6.27 -0.90 20.81
CA THR A 120 -6.34 0.09 21.90
C THR A 120 -5.54 -0.33 23.11
N ASP A 121 -5.31 -1.60 23.26
CA ASP A 121 -4.56 -2.19 24.37
C ASP A 121 -3.43 -3.06 23.82
N PRO A 122 -2.18 -2.59 23.86
CA PRO A 122 -1.03 -3.39 23.39
C PRO A 122 -0.89 -4.73 24.10
N ALA A 123 -1.35 -4.86 25.34
CA ALA A 123 -1.30 -6.12 26.08
C ALA A 123 -2.25 -7.17 25.48
N SER A 124 -3.39 -6.75 24.92
CA SER A 124 -4.32 -7.68 24.26
C SER A 124 -3.76 -8.24 22.97
N GLU A 125 -2.92 -7.49 22.28
CA GLU A 125 -2.19 -7.96 21.10
C GLU A 125 -1.17 -9.01 21.44
N THR A 126 -0.40 -8.79 22.52
CA THR A 126 0.61 -9.76 22.97
C THR A 126 0.02 -11.00 23.56
N SER A 127 -1.20 -10.95 24.08
CA SER A 127 -1.90 -12.10 24.64
C SER A 127 -2.57 -12.97 23.58
N ALA A 128 -2.67 -12.49 22.39
CA ALA A 128 -3.19 -13.25 21.27
C ALA A 128 -2.12 -14.12 20.64
#